data_8800dd421140af1b3375610e5fd89e8e
#
_entry.id   8800dd421140af1b3375610e5fd89e8e
#
_cell.length_a   1.000
_cell.length_b   1.000
_cell.length_c   1.000
_cell.angle_alpha   90.00
_cell.angle_beta   90.00
_cell.angle_gamma   90.00
#
_symmetry.space_group_name_H-M   'P 1'
#
loop_
_entity.id
_entity.type
_entity.pdbx_description
1 polymer ?
#
loop_
_entity_poly.entity_id
_entity_poly.type
_entity_poly.pdbx_seq_one_letter_code
_entity_poly.pdbx_strand_id
1 'polypeptide(L)'
;QNNASSGVANKTAEAWRVEGRVALEDLTDSAKGHVGARYEHQGKGFSSLEVDADKQKRLMGVDADVEVTDSISAAASFSDENVKGGQHTSEVLAKVAVKTGENITVQPYGVYTRKTGTTSTTVEQGKRADAGIKILYAWDDDQEAFIFGQGTAVQTGTMHRDDRGGVGGSYRLTEKIKAEGEVSGGNLGLGV
;
A
#
# COMPACT_ATOMS: atom_id res chain seq x y z
N GLN A 1 11.32 -10.46 55.72
CA GLN A 1 11.56 -10.33 54.24
C GLN A 1 10.21 -10.48 53.53
N ASN A 2 9.60 -9.36 53.15
CA ASN A 2 8.38 -9.35 52.35
C ASN A 2 8.75 -9.42 50.89
N ASN A 3 8.58 -10.58 50.24
CA ASN A 3 8.55 -10.72 48.82
C ASN A 3 7.20 -10.20 48.30
N ALA A 4 7.18 -8.95 47.86
CA ALA A 4 6.09 -8.44 47.06
C ALA A 4 6.22 -9.08 45.66
N SER A 5 5.46 -10.12 45.37
CA SER A 5 5.28 -10.60 44.02
C SER A 5 4.55 -9.50 43.25
N SER A 6 5.27 -8.80 42.36
CA SER A 6 4.67 -7.91 41.38
C SER A 6 3.78 -8.78 40.48
N GLY A 7 2.49 -8.78 40.73
CA GLY A 7 1.51 -9.38 39.85
C GLY A 7 1.59 -8.69 38.50
N VAL A 8 2.15 -9.38 37.53
CA VAL A 8 2.04 -9.00 36.11
C VAL A 8 0.55 -9.13 35.77
N ALA A 9 -0.13 -8.01 35.70
CA ALA A 9 -1.51 -8.00 35.21
C ALA A 9 -1.49 -8.53 33.79
N ASN A 10 -2.05 -9.71 33.57
CA ASN A 10 -2.30 -10.23 32.22
C ASN A 10 -3.23 -9.26 31.51
N LYS A 11 -2.63 -8.39 30.70
CA LYS A 11 -3.39 -7.53 29.78
C LYS A 11 -3.68 -8.38 28.55
N THR A 12 -4.90 -8.88 28.45
CA THR A 12 -5.41 -9.44 27.21
C THR A 12 -5.57 -8.29 26.20
N ALA A 13 -4.83 -8.38 25.11
CA ALA A 13 -5.00 -7.47 23.98
C ALA A 13 -5.67 -8.23 22.83
N GLU A 14 -6.60 -7.57 22.16
CA GLU A 14 -7.37 -8.14 21.07
C GLU A 14 -6.86 -7.62 19.73
N ALA A 15 -6.81 -8.48 18.74
CA ALA A 15 -6.64 -8.09 17.35
C ALA A 15 -7.60 -8.90 16.49
N TRP A 16 -8.21 -8.25 15.52
CA TRP A 16 -9.11 -8.89 14.58
C TRP A 16 -9.11 -8.14 13.24
N ARG A 17 -9.38 -8.89 12.18
CA ARG A 17 -9.49 -8.39 10.81
C ARG A 17 -10.72 -8.98 10.16
N VAL A 18 -11.44 -8.13 9.44
CA VAL A 18 -12.54 -8.52 8.55
C VAL A 18 -12.21 -8.00 7.17
N GLU A 19 -12.36 -8.87 6.19
CA GLU A 19 -12.13 -8.56 4.77
C GLU A 19 -13.22 -9.21 3.93
N GLY A 20 -13.69 -8.48 2.93
CA GLY A 20 -14.64 -8.97 1.95
C GLY A 20 -14.24 -8.48 0.56
N ARG A 21 -14.42 -9.34 -0.44
CA ARG A 21 -14.19 -9.02 -1.86
C ARG A 21 -15.33 -9.59 -2.70
N VAL A 22 -15.78 -8.82 -3.68
CA VAL A 22 -16.82 -9.19 -4.62
C VAL A 22 -16.28 -9.01 -6.03
N ALA A 23 -16.42 -10.01 -6.88
CA ALA A 23 -16.14 -9.92 -8.30
C ALA A 23 -17.26 -9.11 -8.98
N LEU A 24 -16.91 -8.23 -9.90
CA LEU A 24 -17.88 -7.42 -10.60
C LEU A 24 -18.74 -8.26 -11.56
N GLU A 25 -18.19 -9.36 -12.05
CA GLU A 25 -18.88 -10.34 -12.88
C GLU A 25 -20.07 -11.00 -12.15
N ASP A 26 -20.00 -11.10 -10.81
CA ASP A 26 -21.10 -11.61 -9.99
C ASP A 26 -22.28 -10.61 -9.87
N LEU A 27 -22.02 -9.34 -10.16
CA LEU A 27 -23.00 -8.26 -10.08
C LEU A 27 -23.58 -7.87 -11.45
N THR A 28 -22.78 -8.01 -12.52
CA THR A 28 -23.17 -7.61 -13.87
C THR A 28 -22.31 -8.32 -14.93
N ASP A 29 -22.95 -8.81 -15.98
CA ASP A 29 -22.28 -9.52 -17.08
C ASP A 29 -21.34 -8.62 -17.92
N SER A 30 -21.41 -7.31 -17.73
CA SER A 30 -20.67 -6.33 -18.55
C SER A 30 -19.41 -5.75 -17.91
N ALA A 31 -19.14 -6.07 -16.64
CA ALA A 31 -17.99 -5.56 -15.93
C ALA A 31 -17.10 -6.68 -15.41
N LYS A 32 -15.79 -6.58 -15.64
CA LYS A 32 -14.78 -7.47 -15.07
C LYS A 32 -13.92 -6.72 -14.09
N GLY A 33 -13.57 -7.39 -12.99
CA GLY A 33 -12.76 -6.80 -11.93
C GLY A 33 -13.30 -7.11 -10.56
N HIS A 34 -12.91 -6.33 -9.56
CA HIS A 34 -13.40 -6.55 -8.20
C HIS A 34 -13.53 -5.27 -7.39
N VAL A 35 -14.31 -5.36 -6.31
CA VAL A 35 -14.35 -4.38 -5.23
C VAL A 35 -14.09 -5.09 -3.92
N GLY A 36 -13.17 -4.57 -3.13
CA GLY A 36 -12.81 -5.10 -1.83
C GLY A 36 -12.93 -4.07 -0.73
N ALA A 37 -13.17 -4.54 0.49
CA ALA A 37 -13.13 -3.72 1.69
C ALA A 37 -12.49 -4.51 2.82
N ARG A 38 -11.69 -3.84 3.67
CA ARG A 38 -11.07 -4.42 4.84
C ARG A 38 -11.15 -3.51 6.05
N TYR A 39 -11.28 -4.12 7.20
CA TYR A 39 -11.15 -3.43 8.48
C TYR A 39 -10.29 -4.26 9.40
N GLU A 40 -9.36 -3.60 10.08
CA GLU A 40 -8.44 -4.22 11.02
C GLU A 40 -8.38 -3.41 12.31
N HIS A 41 -8.38 -4.12 13.44
CA HIS A 41 -8.23 -3.57 14.76
C HIS A 41 -7.12 -4.29 15.50
N GLN A 42 -6.21 -3.53 16.10
CA GLN A 42 -5.17 -4.03 16.98
C GLN A 42 -5.24 -3.27 18.31
N GLY A 43 -5.50 -3.99 19.38
CA GLY A 43 -5.52 -3.44 20.73
C GLY A 43 -4.10 -3.13 21.24
N LYS A 44 -3.98 -2.18 22.16
CA LYS A 44 -2.70 -1.88 22.82
C LYS A 44 -2.19 -3.09 23.59
N GLY A 45 -0.94 -3.48 23.36
CA GLY A 45 -0.28 -4.64 23.99
C GLY A 45 -0.49 -5.95 23.23
N PHE A 46 -1.12 -5.92 22.06
CA PHE A 46 -1.14 -7.06 21.18
C PHE A 46 0.27 -7.33 20.64
N SER A 47 0.73 -8.56 20.73
CA SER A 47 2.00 -9.02 20.20
C SER A 47 1.81 -10.30 19.41
N SER A 48 2.40 -10.36 18.24
CA SER A 48 2.50 -11.55 17.38
C SER A 48 3.92 -11.67 16.83
N LEU A 49 4.19 -12.72 16.04
CA LEU A 49 5.51 -12.89 15.42
C LEU A 49 5.92 -11.74 14.49
N GLU A 50 4.95 -11.00 13.97
CA GLU A 50 5.18 -9.94 12.98
C GLU A 50 4.88 -8.52 13.51
N VAL A 51 4.08 -8.42 14.58
CA VAL A 51 3.57 -7.14 15.07
C VAL A 51 3.66 -7.06 16.58
N ASP A 52 4.24 -5.97 17.07
CA ASP A 52 4.23 -5.58 18.49
C ASP A 52 3.56 -4.21 18.61
N ALA A 53 2.35 -4.20 19.16
CA ALA A 53 1.49 -3.02 19.18
C ALA A 53 1.60 -2.27 20.51
N ASP A 54 2.47 -1.28 20.59
CA ASP A 54 2.55 -0.34 21.73
C ASP A 54 1.28 0.49 21.90
N LYS A 55 0.54 0.71 20.82
CA LYS A 55 -0.64 1.56 20.75
C LYS A 55 -1.77 0.84 20.04
N GLN A 56 -3.00 1.22 20.39
CA GLN A 56 -4.16 0.79 19.61
C GLN A 56 -4.09 1.35 18.20
N LYS A 57 -4.30 0.49 17.21
CA LYS A 57 -4.31 0.81 15.79
C LYS A 57 -5.62 0.37 15.15
N ARG A 58 -6.16 1.17 14.26
CA ARG A 58 -7.26 0.83 13.36
C ARG A 58 -6.85 1.11 11.94
N LEU A 59 -7.16 0.20 11.05
CA LEU A 59 -6.96 0.36 9.62
C LEU A 59 -8.25 -0.02 8.91
N MET A 60 -8.70 0.81 8.02
CA MET A 60 -9.75 0.48 7.07
C MET A 60 -9.26 0.76 5.67
N GLY A 61 -9.73 -0.01 4.71
CA GLY A 61 -9.37 0.14 3.32
C GLY A 61 -10.50 -0.30 2.41
N VAL A 62 -10.52 0.31 1.24
CA VAL A 62 -11.38 -0.08 0.11
C VAL A 62 -10.49 -0.10 -1.12
N ASP A 63 -10.65 -1.11 -1.95
CA ASP A 63 -9.98 -1.22 -3.23
C ASP A 63 -10.97 -1.63 -4.32
N ALA A 64 -10.71 -1.18 -5.51
CA ALA A 64 -11.44 -1.56 -6.70
C ALA A 64 -10.50 -1.62 -7.89
N ASP A 65 -10.71 -2.57 -8.76
CA ASP A 65 -10.15 -2.61 -10.11
C ASP A 65 -11.23 -2.99 -11.12
N VAL A 66 -11.07 -2.51 -12.33
CA VAL A 66 -12.00 -2.76 -13.44
C VAL A 66 -11.23 -2.85 -14.76
N GLU A 67 -11.58 -3.85 -15.55
CA GLU A 67 -11.20 -3.94 -16.96
C GLU A 67 -12.17 -3.08 -17.77
N VAL A 68 -11.66 -1.94 -18.28
CA VAL A 68 -12.46 -1.00 -19.09
C VAL A 68 -12.57 -1.51 -20.53
N THR A 69 -11.47 -2.07 -21.05
CA THR A 69 -11.36 -2.77 -22.33
C THR A 69 -10.30 -3.87 -22.20
N ASP A 70 -10.15 -4.72 -23.21
CA ASP A 70 -9.11 -5.75 -23.25
C ASP A 70 -7.67 -5.17 -23.10
N SER A 71 -7.51 -3.88 -23.40
CA SER A 71 -6.21 -3.19 -23.35
C SER A 71 -6.10 -2.14 -22.23
N ILE A 72 -7.20 -1.82 -21.55
CA ILE A 72 -7.22 -0.75 -20.54
C ILE A 72 -7.87 -1.28 -19.26
N SER A 73 -7.14 -1.18 -18.17
CA SER A 73 -7.68 -1.40 -16.83
C SER A 73 -7.43 -0.20 -15.93
N ALA A 74 -8.29 0.00 -14.95
CA ALA A 74 -8.16 1.04 -13.95
C ALA A 74 -8.27 0.44 -12.55
N ALA A 75 -7.52 0.97 -11.61
CA ALA A 75 -7.63 0.56 -10.22
C ALA A 75 -7.50 1.77 -9.29
N ALA A 76 -8.22 1.72 -8.18
CA ALA A 76 -8.12 2.70 -7.13
C ALA A 76 -8.16 2.02 -5.77
N SER A 77 -7.47 2.61 -4.80
CA SER A 77 -7.57 2.18 -3.40
C SER A 77 -7.59 3.38 -2.47
N PHE A 78 -8.27 3.20 -1.36
CA PHE A 78 -8.27 4.10 -0.22
C PHE A 78 -7.88 3.33 1.02
N SER A 79 -7.00 3.90 1.83
CA SER A 79 -6.68 3.38 3.16
C SER A 79 -6.70 4.50 4.19
N ASP A 80 -7.15 4.16 5.40
CA ASP A 80 -7.20 5.06 6.54
C ASP A 80 -6.66 4.33 7.77
N GLU A 81 -5.53 4.79 8.26
CA GLU A 81 -4.87 4.25 9.44
C GLU A 81 -4.90 5.26 10.58
N ASN A 82 -5.42 4.85 11.71
CA ASN A 82 -5.49 5.66 12.92
C ASN A 82 -4.78 4.96 14.09
N VAL A 83 -3.72 5.59 14.58
CA VAL A 83 -2.99 5.16 15.77
C VAL A 83 -3.40 6.03 16.94
N LYS A 84 -4.03 5.46 17.98
CA LYS A 84 -4.53 6.19 19.14
C LYS A 84 -3.42 6.95 19.87
N GLY A 85 -3.57 8.27 19.96
CA GLY A 85 -2.54 9.16 20.52
C GLY A 85 -1.27 9.25 19.66
N GLY A 86 -1.37 8.92 18.40
CA GLY A 86 -0.31 8.97 17.40
C GLY A 86 -0.77 9.62 16.11
N GLN A 87 -0.26 9.12 15.02
CA GLN A 87 -0.55 9.62 13.68
C GLN A 87 -1.84 9.01 13.12
N HIS A 88 -2.57 9.83 12.37
CA HIS A 88 -3.64 9.41 11.48
C HIS A 88 -3.18 9.64 10.03
N THR A 89 -3.19 8.60 9.24
CA THR A 89 -2.76 8.60 7.84
C THR A 89 -3.90 8.15 6.95
N SER A 90 -4.27 8.98 5.99
CA SER A 90 -5.21 8.59 4.92
C SER A 90 -4.47 8.64 3.59
N GLU A 91 -4.68 7.63 2.75
CA GLU A 91 -4.05 7.53 1.45
C GLU A 91 -5.06 7.12 0.39
N VAL A 92 -4.97 7.76 -0.77
CA VAL A 92 -5.68 7.39 -2.01
C VAL A 92 -4.64 7.09 -3.07
N LEU A 93 -4.75 5.96 -3.73
CA LEU A 93 -3.98 5.62 -4.93
C LEU A 93 -4.96 5.41 -6.08
N ALA A 94 -4.62 5.93 -7.25
CA ALA A 94 -5.33 5.63 -8.49
C ALA A 94 -4.31 5.33 -9.59
N LYS A 95 -4.58 4.32 -10.40
CA LYS A 95 -3.74 3.93 -11.53
C LYS A 95 -4.58 3.50 -12.72
N VAL A 96 -4.05 3.73 -13.91
CA VAL A 96 -4.58 3.18 -15.16
C VAL A 96 -3.48 2.37 -15.81
N ALA A 97 -3.78 1.19 -16.32
CA ALA A 97 -2.86 0.38 -17.10
C ALA A 97 -3.34 0.33 -18.53
N VAL A 98 -2.45 0.65 -19.46
CA VAL A 98 -2.73 0.64 -20.90
C VAL A 98 -1.74 -0.31 -21.57
N LYS A 99 -2.23 -1.40 -22.13
CA LYS A 99 -1.44 -2.32 -22.95
C LYS A 99 -1.21 -1.69 -24.32
N THR A 100 0.06 -1.47 -24.66
CA THR A 100 0.49 -0.91 -25.96
C THR A 100 1.26 -1.99 -26.72
N GLY A 101 0.53 -2.79 -27.51
CA GLY A 101 1.09 -4.00 -28.15
C GLY A 101 0.99 -5.24 -27.25
N GLU A 102 1.74 -6.28 -27.61
CA GLU A 102 1.63 -7.60 -26.95
C GLU A 102 2.31 -7.63 -25.58
N ASN A 103 3.42 -6.91 -25.42
CA ASN A 103 4.34 -7.08 -24.30
C ASN A 103 4.50 -5.82 -23.41
N ILE A 104 4.01 -4.66 -23.84
CA ILE A 104 4.25 -3.41 -23.14
C ILE A 104 2.97 -2.92 -22.45
N THR A 105 3.09 -2.59 -21.17
CA THR A 105 2.03 -1.92 -20.41
C THR A 105 2.56 -0.62 -19.84
N VAL A 106 1.85 0.47 -20.07
CA VAL A 106 2.13 1.80 -19.49
C VAL A 106 1.14 2.06 -18.38
N GLN A 107 1.63 2.39 -17.19
CA GLN A 107 0.81 2.59 -16.00
C GLN A 107 1.07 3.98 -15.38
N PRO A 108 0.39 5.04 -15.82
CA PRO A 108 0.33 6.27 -15.04
C PRO A 108 -0.44 6.03 -13.72
N TYR A 109 0.03 6.67 -12.66
CA TYR A 109 -0.60 6.59 -11.35
C TYR A 109 -0.46 7.90 -10.56
N GLY A 110 -1.35 8.07 -9.58
CA GLY A 110 -1.27 9.15 -8.62
C GLY A 110 -1.51 8.64 -7.21
N VAL A 111 -0.82 9.23 -6.25
CA VAL A 111 -0.97 8.95 -4.82
C VAL A 111 -1.24 10.25 -4.09
N TYR A 112 -2.27 10.26 -3.26
CA TYR A 112 -2.54 11.36 -2.35
C TYR A 112 -2.47 10.86 -0.92
N THR A 113 -1.59 11.45 -0.13
CA THR A 113 -1.39 11.11 1.29
C THR A 113 -1.69 12.32 2.16
N ARG A 114 -2.44 12.09 3.23
CA ARG A 114 -2.68 13.06 4.31
C ARG A 114 -2.28 12.47 5.64
N LYS A 115 -1.43 13.19 6.39
CA LYS A 115 -0.98 12.80 7.73
C LYS A 115 -1.33 13.88 8.74
N THR A 116 -1.98 13.50 9.84
CA THR A 116 -2.39 14.41 10.93
C THR A 116 -2.20 13.74 12.29
N GLY A 117 -2.32 14.47 13.39
CA GLY A 117 -2.63 13.94 14.71
C GLY A 117 -1.52 13.91 15.74
N THR A 118 -0.26 14.16 15.44
CA THR A 118 0.76 14.31 16.49
C THR A 118 1.41 15.68 16.46
N THR A 119 1.73 16.21 17.63
CA THR A 119 2.42 17.51 17.79
C THR A 119 3.95 17.37 17.79
N SER A 120 4.48 16.16 17.60
CA SER A 120 5.93 15.93 17.55
C SER A 120 6.51 16.54 16.28
N THR A 121 7.56 17.33 16.42
CA THR A 121 8.30 17.95 15.30
C THR A 121 9.05 16.93 14.42
N THR A 122 9.17 15.69 14.89
CA THR A 122 9.86 14.61 14.17
C THR A 122 8.93 13.78 13.29
N VAL A 123 7.62 14.06 13.30
CA VAL A 123 6.64 13.28 12.55
C VAL A 123 6.04 14.15 11.44
N GLU A 124 6.02 13.60 10.24
CA GLU A 124 5.43 14.27 9.08
C GLU A 124 3.94 14.57 9.30
N GLN A 125 3.54 15.78 8.99
CA GLN A 125 2.14 16.24 8.99
C GLN A 125 1.87 17.10 7.77
N GLY A 126 0.69 16.96 7.21
CA GLY A 126 0.31 17.72 6.03
C GLY A 126 -0.34 16.86 4.96
N LYS A 127 -0.17 17.29 3.73
CA LYS A 127 -0.71 16.63 2.54
C LYS A 127 0.39 16.53 1.50
N ARG A 128 0.38 15.45 0.74
CA ARG A 128 1.27 15.24 -0.41
C ARG A 128 0.48 14.61 -1.54
N ALA A 129 0.70 15.09 -2.75
CA ALA A 129 0.21 14.47 -3.97
C ALA A 129 1.41 14.15 -4.87
N ASP A 130 1.54 12.90 -5.21
CA ASP A 130 2.59 12.37 -6.08
C ASP A 130 1.98 11.88 -7.38
N ALA A 131 2.71 12.03 -8.48
CA ALA A 131 2.35 11.48 -9.76
C ALA A 131 3.53 10.68 -10.32
N GLY A 132 3.24 9.56 -10.93
CA GLY A 132 4.27 8.68 -11.48
C GLY A 132 3.79 7.91 -12.70
N ILE A 133 4.76 7.27 -13.33
CA ILE A 133 4.55 6.37 -14.45
C ILE A 133 5.42 5.14 -14.27
N LYS A 134 4.86 3.96 -14.52
CA LYS A 134 5.56 2.68 -14.59
C LYS A 134 5.38 2.12 -16.00
N ILE A 135 6.45 1.65 -16.59
CA ILE A 135 6.44 0.97 -17.89
C ILE A 135 6.91 -0.45 -17.64
N LEU A 136 6.07 -1.41 -17.98
CA LEU A 136 6.34 -2.84 -17.85
C LEU A 136 6.56 -3.44 -19.23
N TYR A 137 7.50 -4.35 -19.33
CA TYR A 137 7.69 -5.25 -20.43
C TYR A 137 7.56 -6.69 -19.93
N ALA A 138 6.53 -7.39 -20.38
CA ALA A 138 6.29 -8.80 -20.06
C ALA A 138 6.64 -9.64 -21.30
N TRP A 139 7.50 -10.63 -21.14
CA TRP A 139 7.81 -11.58 -22.24
C TRP A 139 7.19 -12.95 -22.01
N ASP A 140 6.59 -13.15 -20.85
CA ASP A 140 5.81 -14.32 -20.47
C ASP A 140 4.87 -13.93 -19.31
N ASP A 141 3.88 -14.77 -18.99
CA ASP A 141 2.87 -14.51 -17.95
C ASP A 141 3.47 -14.25 -16.55
N ASP A 142 4.66 -14.82 -16.28
CA ASP A 142 5.33 -14.73 -14.98
C ASP A 142 6.69 -14.03 -15.02
N GLN A 143 7.04 -13.46 -16.17
CA GLN A 143 8.35 -12.85 -16.37
C GLN A 143 8.19 -11.44 -16.91
N GLU A 144 8.60 -10.46 -16.13
CA GLU A 144 8.50 -9.06 -16.50
C GLU A 144 9.70 -8.26 -16.01
N ALA A 145 9.97 -7.18 -16.70
CA ALA A 145 10.84 -6.11 -16.23
C ALA A 145 10.08 -4.79 -16.28
N PHE A 146 10.43 -3.86 -15.41
CA PHE A 146 9.83 -2.55 -15.42
C PHE A 146 10.82 -1.45 -15.05
N ILE A 147 10.48 -0.24 -15.49
CA ILE A 147 11.08 1.01 -15.01
C ILE A 147 9.96 1.89 -14.48
N PHE A 148 10.26 2.74 -13.50
CA PHE A 148 9.30 3.71 -13.03
C PHE A 148 9.96 5.03 -12.63
N GLY A 149 9.17 6.10 -12.64
CA GLY A 149 9.51 7.39 -12.10
C GLY A 149 8.31 8.01 -11.41
N GLN A 150 8.56 8.70 -10.30
CA GLN A 150 7.55 9.40 -9.50
C GLN A 150 8.10 10.75 -9.06
N GLY A 151 7.23 11.74 -8.99
CA GLY A 151 7.56 13.06 -8.46
C GLY A 151 6.41 13.65 -7.65
N THR A 152 6.77 14.41 -6.62
CA THR A 152 5.81 15.15 -5.80
C THR A 152 5.34 16.40 -6.51
N ALA A 153 4.06 16.45 -6.85
CA ALA A 153 3.41 17.59 -7.49
C ALA A 153 2.96 18.66 -6.47
N VAL A 154 2.47 18.23 -5.31
CA VAL A 154 1.98 19.12 -4.24
C VAL A 154 2.43 18.60 -2.89
N GLN A 155 2.86 19.51 -2.03
CA GLN A 155 3.30 19.22 -0.67
C GLN A 155 2.93 20.36 0.26
N THR A 156 2.47 20.04 1.47
CA THR A 156 2.15 21.01 2.53
C THR A 156 2.61 20.50 3.90
N GLY A 157 2.74 21.42 4.86
CA GLY A 157 3.16 21.07 6.22
C GLY A 157 4.62 20.60 6.27
N THR A 158 4.89 19.57 7.04
CA THR A 158 6.21 18.96 7.21
C THR A 158 6.39 17.68 6.38
N MET A 159 5.51 17.43 5.41
CA MET A 159 5.66 16.29 4.49
C MET A 159 6.93 16.46 3.65
N HIS A 160 7.67 15.38 3.47
CA HIS A 160 8.81 15.36 2.53
C HIS A 160 8.32 15.01 1.12
N ARG A 161 9.07 15.46 0.12
CA ARG A 161 8.88 15.03 -1.28
C ARG A 161 9.22 13.54 -1.40
N ASP A 162 8.56 12.88 -2.32
CA ASP A 162 8.83 11.48 -2.68
C ASP A 162 9.15 11.39 -4.18
N ASP A 163 10.25 12.06 -4.56
CA ASP A 163 10.77 12.00 -5.93
C ASP A 163 11.70 10.79 -6.01
N ARG A 164 11.33 9.80 -6.81
CA ARG A 164 12.10 8.55 -6.95
C ARG A 164 11.95 7.94 -8.33
N GLY A 165 12.93 7.13 -8.69
CA GLY A 165 12.89 6.31 -9.89
C GLY A 165 13.59 4.99 -9.65
N GLY A 166 13.24 3.98 -10.42
CA GLY A 166 13.82 2.67 -10.23
C GLY A 166 13.52 1.72 -11.37
N VAL A 167 14.09 0.54 -11.24
CA VAL A 167 13.93 -0.59 -12.14
C VAL A 167 13.69 -1.85 -11.32
N GLY A 168 12.94 -2.77 -11.86
CA GLY A 168 12.71 -4.05 -11.22
C GLY A 168 12.17 -5.08 -12.20
N GLY A 169 11.80 -6.22 -11.66
CA GLY A 169 11.22 -7.28 -12.47
C GLY A 169 11.03 -8.56 -11.69
N SER A 170 10.44 -9.52 -12.36
CA SER A 170 10.26 -10.85 -11.88
C SER A 170 10.71 -11.86 -12.94
N TYR A 171 11.31 -12.96 -12.49
CA TYR A 171 11.79 -14.02 -13.34
C TYR A 171 11.48 -15.38 -12.72
N ARG A 172 10.84 -16.25 -13.49
CA ARG A 172 10.59 -17.64 -13.09
C ARG A 172 11.84 -18.48 -13.32
N LEU A 173 12.49 -18.91 -12.26
CA LEU A 173 13.67 -19.78 -12.31
C LEU A 173 13.30 -21.23 -12.56
N THR A 174 12.18 -21.68 -11.99
CA THR A 174 11.59 -23.00 -12.18
C THR A 174 10.08 -22.92 -12.03
N GLU A 175 9.33 -23.99 -12.30
CA GLU A 175 7.87 -24.03 -12.07
C GLU A 175 7.45 -23.70 -10.62
N LYS A 176 8.37 -23.82 -9.65
CA LYS A 176 8.11 -23.61 -8.20
C LYS A 176 8.85 -22.42 -7.61
N ILE A 177 9.78 -21.81 -8.34
CA ILE A 177 10.63 -20.74 -7.82
C ILE A 177 10.54 -19.53 -8.73
N LYS A 178 10.07 -18.43 -8.19
CA LYS A 178 10.06 -17.10 -8.81
C LYS A 178 10.99 -16.17 -8.02
N ALA A 179 11.85 -15.45 -8.71
CA ALA A 179 12.68 -14.40 -8.14
C ALA A 179 12.05 -13.04 -8.51
N GLU A 180 11.95 -12.15 -7.54
CA GLU A 180 11.46 -10.78 -7.74
C GLU A 180 12.42 -9.81 -7.08
N GLY A 181 12.59 -8.63 -7.69
CA GLY A 181 13.43 -7.59 -7.13
C GLY A 181 13.16 -6.22 -7.72
N GLU A 182 13.44 -5.20 -6.93
CA GLU A 182 13.36 -3.80 -7.31
C GLU A 182 14.58 -3.07 -6.73
N VAL A 183 15.16 -2.17 -7.50
CA VAL A 183 16.16 -1.20 -7.03
C VAL A 183 15.63 0.18 -7.37
N SER A 184 15.54 1.04 -6.37
CA SER A 184 15.05 2.41 -6.53
C SER A 184 15.94 3.40 -5.79
N GLY A 185 15.97 4.64 -6.26
CA GLY A 185 16.66 5.74 -5.64
C GLY A 185 15.87 7.04 -5.77
N GLY A 186 16.05 7.93 -4.81
CA GLY A 186 15.34 9.20 -4.78
C GLY A 186 15.75 10.07 -3.60
N ASN A 187 14.99 11.13 -3.36
CA ASN A 187 15.26 12.06 -2.26
C ASN A 187 14.99 11.48 -0.85
N LEU A 188 14.34 10.31 -0.76
CA LEU A 188 14.15 9.55 0.48
C LEU A 188 15.20 8.44 0.69
N GLY A 189 16.24 8.39 -0.16
CA GLY A 189 17.31 7.39 -0.10
C GLY A 189 17.19 6.29 -1.15
N LEU A 190 17.95 5.22 -0.95
CA LEU A 190 17.93 4.03 -1.81
C LEU A 190 17.00 2.99 -1.21
N GLY A 191 16.09 2.44 -2.03
CA GLY A 191 15.28 1.28 -1.72
C GLY A 191 15.73 0.06 -2.53
N VAL A 192 15.77 -1.11 -1.91
CA VAL A 192 16.10 -2.40 -2.52
C VAL A 192 15.01 -3.41 -2.25
#